data_e8a4d7a07da801f8df20cf1a2b3475ca
#
_entry.id   e8a4d7a07da801f8df20cf1a2b3475ca
#
_cell.length_a   1.000
_cell.length_b   1.000
_cell.length_c   1.000
_cell.angle_alpha   90.00
_cell.angle_beta   90.00
_cell.angle_gamma   90.00
#
_symmetry.space_group_name_H-M   'P 1'
#
loop_
_entity.id
_entity.type
_entity.pdbx_description
1 polymer ?
#
loop_
_entity_poly.entity_id
_entity_poly.type
_entity_poly.pdbx_seq_one_letter_code
_entity_poly.pdbx_strand_id
1 'polypeptide(L)'
;MRELTDGKGVATMIEVTGNGPALNEGLHCMAKMGRVALLGCTRRPTEVDFYYDVHLPGVALYGAHTFARPDVESYPHHWTHRDDCAALMRLMSLGRLDLHALIEEVHSPVEAPEVYTRLLTEKNVPVGVVFDWSKL
;
A
#
# COMPACT_ATOMS: atom_id res chain seq x y z
N MET A 1 7.89 -15.81 9.93
CA MET A 1 7.23 -16.13 8.63
C MET A 1 7.56 -17.54 8.14
N ARG A 2 8.81 -17.97 8.15
CA ARG A 2 9.16 -19.34 7.70
C ARG A 2 8.50 -20.44 8.52
N GLU A 3 8.36 -20.28 9.83
CA GLU A 3 7.62 -21.21 10.69
C GLU A 3 6.15 -21.34 10.31
N LEU A 4 5.51 -20.20 9.97
CA LEU A 4 4.10 -20.16 9.55
C LEU A 4 3.84 -20.72 8.15
N THR A 5 4.88 -21.01 7.39
CA THR A 5 4.82 -21.45 6.00
C THR A 5 5.55 -22.78 5.77
N ASP A 6 5.75 -23.57 6.83
CA ASP A 6 6.49 -24.84 6.79
C ASP A 6 7.85 -24.72 6.08
N GLY A 7 8.57 -23.63 6.31
CA GLY A 7 9.85 -23.32 5.70
C GLY A 7 9.81 -22.84 4.25
N LYS A 8 8.65 -22.83 3.60
CA LYS A 8 8.52 -22.49 2.16
C LYS A 8 8.68 -20.99 1.87
N GLY A 9 8.34 -20.14 2.83
CA GLY A 9 8.31 -18.69 2.66
C GLY A 9 6.99 -18.17 2.09
N VAL A 10 6.92 -16.87 1.85
CA VAL A 10 5.71 -16.14 1.43
C VAL A 10 5.63 -16.11 -0.10
N ALA A 11 4.51 -16.55 -0.68
CA ALA A 11 4.34 -16.57 -2.13
C ALA A 11 4.08 -15.17 -2.73
N THR A 12 3.45 -14.27 -1.98
CA THR A 12 3.14 -12.90 -2.43
C THR A 12 3.33 -11.92 -1.28
N MET A 13 4.03 -10.83 -1.55
CA MET A 13 4.24 -9.72 -0.62
C MET A 13 3.79 -8.40 -1.27
N ILE A 14 3.15 -7.54 -0.48
CA ILE A 14 2.88 -6.15 -0.86
C ILE A 14 3.69 -5.27 0.09
N GLU A 15 4.73 -4.64 -0.43
CA GLU A 15 5.58 -3.73 0.34
C GLU A 15 4.93 -2.35 0.32
N VAL A 16 4.53 -1.84 1.48
CA VAL A 16 3.81 -0.57 1.64
C VAL A 16 4.55 0.46 2.51
N THR A 17 5.67 0.05 3.13
CA THR A 17 6.35 0.90 4.12
C THR A 17 7.23 1.97 3.49
N GLY A 18 7.72 1.74 2.28
CA GLY A 18 8.72 2.59 1.64
C GLY A 18 10.06 2.64 2.40
N ASN A 19 10.36 1.60 3.19
CA ASN A 19 11.57 1.49 4.00
C ASN A 19 12.49 0.40 3.43
N GLY A 20 13.73 0.77 3.04
CA GLY A 20 14.67 -0.17 2.44
C GLY A 20 14.99 -1.39 3.31
N PRO A 21 15.34 -1.24 4.60
CA PRO A 21 15.49 -2.36 5.51
C PRO A 21 14.29 -3.29 5.58
N ALA A 22 13.07 -2.77 5.63
CA ALA A 22 11.85 -3.57 5.66
C ALA A 22 11.65 -4.36 4.35
N LEU A 23 11.99 -3.76 3.20
CA LEU A 23 12.01 -4.49 1.92
C LEU A 23 12.96 -5.69 1.96
N ASN A 24 14.19 -5.51 2.45
CA ASN A 24 15.18 -6.59 2.52
C ASN A 24 14.73 -7.71 3.47
N GLU A 25 14.20 -7.38 4.65
CA GLU A 25 13.61 -8.36 5.55
C GLU A 25 12.47 -9.14 4.88
N GLY A 26 11.62 -8.43 4.12
CA GLY A 26 10.55 -9.04 3.35
C GLY A 26 11.06 -10.01 2.27
N LEU A 27 12.08 -9.61 1.51
CA LEU A 27 12.70 -10.45 0.47
C LEU A 27 13.28 -11.73 1.05
N HIS A 28 13.94 -11.67 2.21
CA HIS A 28 14.45 -12.86 2.91
C HIS A 28 13.32 -13.83 3.35
N CYS A 29 12.09 -13.37 3.43
CA CYS A 29 10.93 -14.21 3.77
C CYS A 29 10.26 -14.84 2.55
N MET A 30 10.64 -14.47 1.32
CA MET A 30 9.98 -14.93 0.11
C MET A 30 10.16 -16.42 -0.17
N ALA A 31 9.14 -17.02 -0.75
CA ALA A 31 9.22 -18.34 -1.35
C ALA A 31 9.92 -18.27 -2.70
N LYS A 32 10.43 -19.40 -3.18
CA LYS A 32 10.90 -19.52 -4.57
C LYS A 32 9.75 -19.20 -5.53
N MET A 33 10.04 -18.47 -6.61
CA MET A 33 9.09 -17.98 -7.61
C MET A 33 8.01 -17.07 -7.00
N GLY A 34 8.28 -16.45 -5.85
CA GLY A 34 7.40 -15.49 -5.20
C GLY A 34 7.29 -14.17 -5.97
N ARG A 35 6.31 -13.35 -5.59
CA ARG A 35 6.04 -12.05 -6.22
C ARG A 35 5.96 -10.96 -5.20
N VAL A 36 6.57 -9.81 -5.48
CA VAL A 36 6.56 -8.63 -4.62
C VAL A 36 5.99 -7.45 -5.39
N ALA A 37 4.95 -6.83 -4.87
CA ALA A 37 4.45 -5.55 -5.35
C ALA A 37 5.06 -4.41 -4.50
N LEU A 38 5.83 -3.54 -5.14
CA LEU A 38 6.45 -2.37 -4.53
C LEU A 38 5.45 -1.20 -4.56
N LEU A 39 4.55 -1.16 -3.58
CA LEU A 39 3.51 -0.14 -3.46
C LEU A 39 4.02 1.11 -2.73
N GLY A 40 4.79 0.92 -1.66
CA GLY A 40 5.35 1.98 -0.81
C GLY A 40 6.82 2.28 -1.07
N CYS A 41 7.34 2.09 -2.28
CA CYS A 41 8.76 2.17 -2.62
C CYS A 41 9.46 3.40 -2.02
N THR A 42 10.63 3.18 -1.43
CA THR A 42 11.45 4.24 -0.84
C THR A 42 11.95 5.23 -1.90
N ARG A 43 11.98 6.52 -1.54
CA ARG A 43 12.59 7.58 -2.37
C ARG A 43 14.11 7.67 -2.20
N ARG A 44 14.68 6.94 -1.25
CA ARG A 44 16.13 6.89 -1.02
C ARG A 44 16.69 5.63 -1.69
N PRO A 45 17.92 5.68 -2.25
CA PRO A 45 18.59 4.49 -2.72
C PRO A 45 18.62 3.41 -1.64
N THR A 46 18.30 2.18 -2.06
CA THR A 46 18.26 1.02 -1.18
C THR A 46 19.14 -0.05 -1.79
N GLU A 47 20.04 -0.59 -0.99
CA GLU A 47 20.88 -1.72 -1.39
C GLU A 47 20.07 -3.02 -1.26
N VAL A 48 20.07 -3.82 -2.31
CA VAL A 48 19.40 -5.14 -2.38
C VAL A 48 20.40 -6.14 -2.94
N ASP A 49 20.54 -7.30 -2.32
CA ASP A 49 21.29 -8.40 -2.88
C ASP A 49 20.46 -9.10 -3.95
N PHE A 50 20.56 -8.60 -5.18
CA PHE A 50 19.79 -9.15 -6.29
C PHE A 50 20.13 -10.62 -6.61
N TYR A 51 21.32 -11.08 -6.28
CA TYR A 51 21.69 -12.48 -6.57
C TYR A 51 20.95 -13.43 -5.61
N TYR A 52 21.07 -13.21 -4.30
CA TYR A 52 20.48 -14.12 -3.33
C TYR A 52 18.98 -13.88 -3.09
N ASP A 53 18.51 -12.64 -3.21
CA ASP A 53 17.14 -12.28 -2.81
C ASP A 53 16.15 -12.29 -3.99
N VAL A 54 16.66 -12.17 -5.22
CA VAL A 54 15.80 -12.04 -6.41
C VAL A 54 16.13 -13.11 -7.45
N HIS A 55 17.38 -13.15 -7.92
CA HIS A 55 17.78 -13.99 -9.05
C HIS A 55 17.76 -15.49 -8.70
N LEU A 56 18.45 -15.89 -7.64
CA LEU A 56 18.54 -17.29 -7.23
C LEU A 56 17.18 -17.90 -6.84
N PRO A 57 16.33 -17.22 -6.04
CA PRO A 57 15.00 -17.72 -5.72
C PRO A 57 13.96 -17.51 -6.85
N GLY A 58 14.27 -16.74 -7.89
CA GLY A 58 13.34 -16.44 -8.98
C GLY A 58 12.19 -15.53 -8.59
N VAL A 59 12.42 -14.60 -7.66
CA VAL A 59 11.40 -13.65 -7.20
C VAL A 59 11.14 -12.59 -8.26
N ALA A 60 9.86 -12.29 -8.53
CA ALA A 60 9.45 -11.22 -9.42
C ALA A 60 9.12 -9.95 -8.63
N LEU A 61 9.70 -8.82 -9.02
CA LEU A 61 9.43 -7.51 -8.45
C LEU A 61 8.56 -6.68 -9.40
N TYR A 62 7.45 -6.15 -8.91
CA TYR A 62 6.52 -5.34 -9.68
C TYR A 62 6.44 -3.94 -9.09
N GLY A 63 6.71 -2.91 -9.89
CA GLY A 63 6.42 -1.52 -9.52
C GLY A 63 4.90 -1.30 -9.47
N ALA A 64 4.39 -0.79 -8.36
CA ALA A 64 2.96 -0.59 -8.12
C ALA A 64 2.63 0.87 -7.77
N HIS A 65 3.35 1.81 -8.37
CA HIS A 65 3.10 3.23 -8.18
C HIS A 65 1.80 3.67 -8.86
N THR A 66 1.09 4.64 -8.24
CA THR A 66 -0.16 5.18 -8.81
C THR A 66 -0.04 5.73 -10.23
N PHE A 67 1.14 6.16 -10.67
CA PHE A 67 1.38 6.60 -12.04
C PHE A 67 1.80 5.47 -12.99
N ALA A 68 2.04 4.25 -12.49
CA ALA A 68 2.37 3.09 -13.33
C ALA A 68 1.08 2.42 -13.84
N ARG A 69 0.24 3.19 -14.51
CA ARG A 69 -1.04 2.76 -15.09
C ARG A 69 -1.26 3.43 -16.46
N PRO A 70 -2.16 2.91 -17.30
CA PRO A 70 -2.55 3.57 -18.54
C PRO A 70 -3.18 4.94 -18.25
N ASP A 71 -2.82 5.96 -19.04
CA ASP A 71 -3.35 7.32 -18.87
C ASP A 71 -4.71 7.50 -19.52
N VAL A 72 -4.95 6.84 -20.67
CA VAL A 72 -6.09 7.12 -21.54
C VAL A 72 -7.10 5.98 -21.60
N GLU A 73 -6.65 4.75 -21.79
CA GLU A 73 -7.51 3.61 -22.03
C GLU A 73 -7.03 2.37 -21.25
N SER A 74 -7.99 1.68 -20.61
CA SER A 74 -7.72 0.41 -19.93
C SER A 74 -7.56 -0.73 -20.92
N TYR A 75 -6.67 -1.68 -20.61
CA TYR A 75 -6.49 -2.91 -21.35
C TYR A 75 -6.32 -4.10 -20.39
N PRO A 76 -6.37 -5.36 -20.84
CA PRO A 76 -6.33 -6.52 -19.95
C PRO A 76 -5.21 -6.45 -18.91
N HIS A 77 -5.59 -6.58 -17.64
CA HIS A 77 -4.74 -6.49 -16.44
C HIS A 77 -4.17 -5.10 -16.11
N HIS A 78 -4.52 -4.06 -16.86
CA HIS A 78 -4.06 -2.69 -16.62
C HIS A 78 -5.24 -1.71 -16.77
N TRP A 79 -5.59 -1.07 -15.67
CA TRP A 79 -6.72 -0.15 -15.60
C TRP A 79 -6.25 1.29 -15.47
N THR A 80 -7.02 2.20 -16.07
CA THR A 80 -6.84 3.63 -15.83
C THR A 80 -7.26 4.01 -14.42
N HIS A 81 -6.81 5.16 -13.93
CA HIS A 81 -7.27 5.70 -12.66
C HIS A 81 -8.79 5.85 -12.57
N ARG A 82 -9.40 6.31 -13.66
CA ARG A 82 -10.84 6.47 -13.78
C ARG A 82 -11.58 5.14 -13.57
N ASP A 83 -11.11 4.09 -14.20
CA ASP A 83 -11.80 2.79 -14.15
C ASP A 83 -11.58 2.11 -12.79
N ASP A 84 -10.39 2.26 -12.19
CA ASP A 84 -10.14 1.84 -10.81
C ASP A 84 -11.11 2.52 -9.84
N CYS A 85 -11.22 3.85 -9.90
CA CYS A 85 -12.15 4.60 -9.06
C CYS A 85 -13.59 4.17 -9.26
N ALA A 86 -14.02 4.00 -10.52
CA ALA A 86 -15.38 3.55 -10.84
C ALA A 86 -15.67 2.15 -10.26
N ALA A 87 -14.70 1.24 -10.34
CA ALA A 87 -14.83 -0.10 -9.77
C ALA A 87 -14.94 -0.06 -8.24
N LEU A 88 -14.10 0.72 -7.56
CA LEU A 88 -14.15 0.88 -6.10
C LEU A 88 -15.48 1.51 -5.64
N MET A 89 -15.93 2.57 -6.31
CA MET A 89 -17.23 3.20 -6.03
C MET A 89 -18.39 2.21 -6.20
N ARG A 90 -18.33 1.37 -7.22
CA ARG A 90 -19.33 0.32 -7.42
C ARG A 90 -19.31 -0.73 -6.30
N LEU A 91 -18.13 -1.16 -5.85
CA LEU A 91 -18.01 -2.08 -4.71
C LEU A 91 -18.60 -1.48 -3.44
N MET A 92 -18.37 -0.20 -3.18
CA MET A 92 -18.97 0.53 -2.06
C MET A 92 -20.49 0.58 -2.18
N SER A 93 -21.03 0.92 -3.34
CA SER A 93 -22.49 0.99 -3.56
C SER A 93 -23.20 -0.36 -3.41
N LEU A 94 -22.48 -1.46 -3.62
CA LEU A 94 -22.97 -2.83 -3.42
C LEU A 94 -22.75 -3.35 -1.99
N GLY A 95 -22.22 -2.53 -1.08
CA GLY A 95 -21.88 -2.93 0.29
C GLY A 95 -20.78 -3.99 0.37
N ARG A 96 -19.99 -4.17 -0.70
CA ARG A 96 -18.88 -5.14 -0.74
C ARG A 96 -17.54 -4.54 -0.31
N LEU A 97 -17.46 -3.23 -0.23
CA LEU A 97 -16.33 -2.48 0.30
C LEU A 97 -16.87 -1.46 1.30
N ASP A 98 -16.55 -1.63 2.57
CA ASP A 98 -16.87 -0.71 3.65
C ASP A 98 -15.59 0.00 4.08
N LEU A 99 -15.55 1.32 3.90
CA LEU A 99 -14.45 2.18 4.32
C LEU A 99 -14.73 2.91 5.65
N HIS A 100 -15.95 2.76 6.22
CA HIS A 100 -16.30 3.43 7.49
C HIS A 100 -15.39 3.00 8.64
N ALA A 101 -14.96 1.73 8.64
CA ALA A 101 -14.04 1.21 9.64
C ALA A 101 -12.65 1.89 9.64
N LEU A 102 -12.29 2.62 8.56
CA LEU A 102 -11.04 3.36 8.46
C LEU A 102 -11.20 4.82 8.93
N ILE A 103 -12.43 5.32 9.13
CA ILE A 103 -12.69 6.68 9.58
C ILE A 103 -12.82 6.64 11.11
N GLU A 104 -11.77 7.04 11.80
CA GLU A 104 -11.75 7.05 13.27
C GLU A 104 -12.19 8.39 13.85
N GLU A 105 -11.98 9.49 13.10
CA GLU A 105 -12.31 10.83 13.57
C GLU A 105 -12.96 11.68 12.46
N VAL A 106 -13.93 12.49 12.87
CA VAL A 106 -14.62 13.46 12.00
C VAL A 106 -14.62 14.83 12.65
N HIS A 107 -13.91 15.79 12.04
CA HIS A 107 -13.70 17.14 12.55
C HIS A 107 -14.38 18.20 11.68
N SER A 108 -14.59 19.38 12.25
CA SER A 108 -14.87 20.58 11.46
C SER A 108 -13.61 21.06 10.74
N PRO A 109 -13.69 21.60 9.51
CA PRO A 109 -12.52 22.16 8.81
C PRO A 109 -11.80 23.28 9.58
N VAL A 110 -12.48 23.98 10.48
CA VAL A 110 -11.85 25.01 11.34
C VAL A 110 -10.84 24.42 12.35
N GLU A 111 -10.98 23.15 12.69
CA GLU A 111 -10.07 22.43 13.60
C GLU A 111 -8.81 21.89 12.88
N ALA A 112 -8.71 22.07 11.57
CA ALA A 112 -7.61 21.51 10.77
C ALA A 112 -6.20 21.87 11.32
N PRO A 113 -5.87 23.10 11.73
CA PRO A 113 -4.55 23.42 12.26
C PRO A 113 -4.19 22.60 13.50
N GLU A 114 -5.15 22.38 14.39
CA GLU A 114 -4.96 21.59 15.62
C GLU A 114 -4.80 20.10 15.28
N VAL A 115 -5.67 19.56 14.43
CA VAL A 115 -5.62 18.17 13.98
C VAL A 115 -4.29 17.86 13.30
N TYR A 116 -3.82 18.69 12.35
CA TYR A 116 -2.54 18.48 11.69
C TYR A 116 -1.36 18.59 12.67
N THR A 117 -1.42 19.51 13.63
CA THR A 117 -0.37 19.61 14.66
C THR A 117 -0.30 18.34 15.49
N ARG A 118 -1.44 17.80 15.91
CA ARG A 118 -1.54 16.55 16.65
C ARG A 118 -0.98 15.37 15.83
N LEU A 119 -1.39 15.24 14.57
CA LEU A 119 -0.90 14.19 13.67
C LEU A 119 0.63 14.22 13.46
N LEU A 120 1.26 15.38 13.59
CA LEU A 120 2.72 15.53 13.45
C LEU A 120 3.47 15.22 14.76
N THR A 121 2.84 15.37 15.91
CA THR A 121 3.51 15.33 17.23
C THR A 121 3.23 14.06 18.02
N GLU A 122 2.10 13.43 17.82
CA GLU A 122 1.69 12.23 18.54
C GLU A 122 2.21 10.94 17.87
N LYS A 123 2.49 9.93 18.67
CA LYS A 123 2.93 8.62 18.17
C LYS A 123 1.79 7.71 17.74
N ASN A 124 0.65 7.83 18.41
CA ASN A 124 -0.56 7.06 18.11
C ASN A 124 -1.56 7.98 17.43
N VAL A 125 -1.56 7.96 16.12
CA VAL A 125 -2.46 8.76 15.29
C VAL A 125 -3.55 7.88 14.68
N PRO A 126 -4.75 8.42 14.42
CA PRO A 126 -5.84 7.68 13.80
C PRO A 126 -5.47 7.27 12.36
N VAL A 127 -6.02 6.14 11.91
CA VAL A 127 -5.82 5.62 10.54
C VAL A 127 -6.46 6.55 9.51
N GLY A 128 -7.66 7.07 9.81
CA GLY A 128 -8.36 7.98 8.92
C GLY A 128 -9.02 9.12 9.67
N VAL A 129 -8.75 10.34 9.19
CA VAL A 129 -9.39 11.58 9.66
C VAL A 129 -10.12 12.22 8.50
N VAL A 130 -11.37 12.60 8.73
CA VAL A 130 -12.22 13.28 7.75
C VAL A 130 -12.64 14.65 8.27
N PHE A 131 -12.63 15.64 7.41
CA PHE A 131 -13.21 16.95 7.68
C PHE A 131 -14.61 17.05 7.07
N ASP A 132 -15.60 17.26 7.93
CA ASP A 132 -17.00 17.44 7.52
C ASP A 132 -17.29 18.92 7.29
N TRP A 133 -17.38 19.30 6.02
CA TRP A 133 -17.64 20.69 5.59
C TRP A 133 -19.03 21.20 5.95
N SER A 134 -19.98 20.33 6.30
CA SER A 134 -21.28 20.74 6.80
C SER A 134 -21.24 21.32 8.23
N LYS A 135 -20.08 21.20 8.90
CA LYS A 135 -19.80 21.71 10.24
C LYS A 135 -19.05 23.06 10.25
N LEU A 136 -19.10 23.78 9.14
CA LEU A 136 -18.58 25.15 9.04
C LEU A 136 -19.50 26.16 9.71
#